data_1b02049697da4b5063d35fc7537bf3d7
#
_entry.id   1b02049697da4b5063d35fc7537bf3d7
#
_cell.length_a   1.000
_cell.length_b   1.000
_cell.length_c   1.000
_cell.angle_alpha   90.00
_cell.angle_beta   90.00
_cell.angle_gamma   90.00
#
_symmetry.space_group_name_H-M   'P 1'
#
loop_
_entity.id
_entity.type
_entity.pdbx_description
1 polymer ?
#
loop_
_entity_poly.entity_id
_entity_poly.type
_entity_poly.pdbx_seq_one_letter_code
_entity_poly.pdbx_strand_id
1 'polypeptide(L)'
;MTKAEKKKALIAQQRSIAESSRAAGNTHLTDEEQSRWNTIQSQIDVLKELDNGEEDARAIEDAVVAERQRIADITTLGREFDVDVQSYIDDNATLDVARAGVLELLKKRSVPIGTGVVKDESDKFREAAVDALCLRGGISLSTKPAEGANELRSFSLQSLAIESLAREGGDYKKLMRMDPTDLLRQFYNPEAAFPAILDATIRKSIVEAYKNVGVTYDQWTSKGSLSDFKASKDHEYILGSFSEFPEVPENGELKHDSIKDHLLPTRELKTYGKQFTMSRKAFIDDDIGLVTRLPGKFAAAAKKTIDRQVYSLIFNNDKIFDGKSIFCSDHANVIASGSAPTAASIQAAILKGQHQKDPFGEPMVWSPKYLIVGVGYEFDLAVLFHSAQVVGSSNNDINPLYNYPLTVIQTPVLNALASGKACPWFLASDPADCLGIHVDYLNGNEMPTVRRSEVPGTLGFVWDVWHDWGITARDYRGLIKNPGAVISE
;
A
#
# COMPACT_ATOMS: atom_id res chain seq x y z
N MET A 1 62.13 -20.35 39.27
CA MET A 1 61.16 -19.39 39.86
C MET A 1 60.74 -18.40 38.81
N THR A 2 59.46 -18.30 38.57
CA THR A 2 58.90 -17.30 37.66
C THR A 2 59.04 -15.89 38.24
N LYS A 3 59.00 -14.81 37.39
CA LYS A 3 59.08 -13.42 37.86
C LYS A 3 58.00 -13.12 38.93
N ALA A 4 56.80 -13.65 38.75
CA ALA A 4 55.69 -13.52 39.68
C ALA A 4 55.98 -14.21 41.03
N GLU A 5 56.63 -15.37 41.02
CA GLU A 5 57.05 -16.06 42.23
C GLU A 5 58.12 -15.31 43.00
N LYS A 6 59.08 -14.70 42.24
CA LYS A 6 60.15 -13.85 42.85
C LYS A 6 59.53 -12.61 43.47
N LYS A 7 58.62 -11.93 42.82
CA LYS A 7 57.88 -10.75 43.34
C LYS A 7 57.09 -11.10 44.63
N LYS A 8 56.41 -12.24 44.60
CA LYS A 8 55.62 -12.74 45.76
C LYS A 8 56.57 -13.08 46.97
N ALA A 9 57.73 -13.68 46.71
CA ALA A 9 58.74 -13.97 47.69
C ALA A 9 59.33 -12.70 48.33
N LEU A 10 59.62 -11.67 47.50
CA LEU A 10 60.14 -10.38 48.00
C LEU A 10 59.10 -9.64 48.84
N ILE A 11 57.82 -9.65 48.45
CA ILE A 11 56.74 -9.07 49.24
C ILE A 11 56.56 -9.82 50.56
N ALA A 12 56.72 -11.14 50.58
CA ALA A 12 56.68 -11.94 51.82
C ALA A 12 57.84 -11.60 52.80
N GLN A 13 59.03 -11.36 52.20
CA GLN A 13 60.20 -10.89 52.98
C GLN A 13 60.00 -9.49 53.62
N GLN A 14 59.41 -8.55 52.87
CA GLN A 14 59.03 -7.25 53.42
C GLN A 14 58.02 -7.38 54.55
N ARG A 15 57.02 -8.23 54.38
CA ARG A 15 56.04 -8.51 55.50
C ARG A 15 56.70 -9.09 56.68
N SER A 16 57.63 -10.04 56.55
CA SER A 16 58.32 -10.63 57.72
C SER A 16 59.18 -9.61 58.46
N ILE A 17 59.84 -8.65 57.75
CA ILE A 17 60.60 -7.55 58.38
C ILE A 17 59.63 -6.64 59.16
N ALA A 18 58.46 -6.30 58.65
CA ALA A 18 57.47 -5.49 59.37
C ALA A 18 56.88 -6.20 60.57
N GLU A 19 56.62 -7.54 60.46
CA GLU A 19 56.14 -8.35 61.57
C GLU A 19 57.19 -8.54 62.71
N SER A 20 58.42 -8.75 62.30
CA SER A 20 59.51 -8.88 63.29
C SER A 20 59.72 -7.59 64.07
N SER A 21 59.70 -6.43 63.42
CA SER A 21 59.83 -5.13 64.03
C SER A 21 58.65 -4.82 65.01
N ARG A 22 57.42 -5.20 64.57
CA ARG A 22 56.21 -5.10 65.43
C ARG A 22 56.29 -6.03 66.64
N ALA A 23 56.79 -7.26 66.45
CA ALA A 23 56.94 -8.23 67.58
C ALA A 23 58.00 -7.81 68.57
N ALA A 24 59.02 -7.03 68.16
CA ALA A 24 60.00 -6.42 69.05
C ALA A 24 59.54 -5.14 69.76
N GLY A 25 58.27 -4.73 69.60
CA GLY A 25 57.66 -3.56 70.21
C GLY A 25 58.10 -2.22 69.63
N ASN A 26 58.72 -2.20 68.49
CA ASN A 26 59.18 -0.96 67.83
C ASN A 26 58.06 -0.35 66.97
N THR A 27 57.84 0.95 67.16
CA THR A 27 56.88 1.73 66.33
C THR A 27 57.44 2.12 64.94
N HIS A 28 58.76 2.01 64.76
CA HIS A 28 59.50 2.28 63.52
C HIS A 28 60.51 1.18 63.30
N LEU A 29 60.84 0.93 61.98
CA LEU A 29 61.93 0.02 61.61
C LEU A 29 63.29 0.58 62.07
N THR A 30 64.18 -0.29 62.48
CA THR A 30 65.54 0.11 62.80
C THR A 30 66.29 0.49 61.49
N ASP A 31 67.40 1.24 61.64
CA ASP A 31 68.14 1.70 60.45
C ASP A 31 68.60 0.53 59.55
N GLU A 32 68.96 -0.62 60.11
CA GLU A 32 69.31 -1.83 59.36
C GLU A 32 68.10 -2.48 58.73
N GLU A 33 66.95 -2.53 59.38
CA GLU A 33 65.72 -3.06 58.81
C GLU A 33 65.17 -2.15 57.72
N GLN A 34 65.27 -0.83 57.89
CA GLN A 34 64.92 0.16 56.88
C GLN A 34 65.81 0.05 55.60
N SER A 35 67.10 -0.17 55.76
CA SER A 35 68.01 -0.40 54.66
C SER A 35 67.66 -1.67 53.85
N ARG A 36 67.35 -2.77 54.59
CA ARG A 36 66.89 -4.03 53.95
C ARG A 36 65.55 -3.86 53.28
N TRP A 37 64.63 -3.15 53.86
CA TRP A 37 63.33 -2.83 53.32
C TRP A 37 63.48 -2.06 51.97
N ASN A 38 64.26 -1.00 51.94
CA ASN A 38 64.53 -0.18 50.76
C ASN A 38 65.18 -0.98 49.68
N THR A 39 66.12 -1.91 50.00
CA THR A 39 66.73 -2.80 48.98
C THR A 39 65.73 -3.76 48.36
N ILE A 40 64.84 -4.33 49.13
CA ILE A 40 63.78 -5.21 48.65
C ILE A 40 62.76 -4.40 47.84
N GLN A 41 62.45 -3.19 48.24
CA GLN A 41 61.54 -2.30 47.52
C GLN A 41 62.10 -1.96 46.12
N SER A 42 63.39 -1.59 46.03
CA SER A 42 64.02 -1.31 44.74
C SER A 42 64.03 -2.53 43.81
N GLN A 43 64.19 -3.75 44.35
CA GLN A 43 64.07 -4.99 43.55
C GLN A 43 62.64 -5.27 43.03
N ILE A 44 61.61 -4.94 43.84
CA ILE A 44 60.24 -5.05 43.44
C ILE A 44 59.90 -4.05 42.34
N ASP A 45 60.41 -2.81 42.41
CA ASP A 45 60.14 -1.75 41.45
C ASP A 45 60.83 -2.03 40.12
N VAL A 46 62.05 -2.58 40.11
CA VAL A 46 62.72 -3.07 38.88
C VAL A 46 61.92 -4.21 38.21
N LEU A 47 61.34 -5.12 38.98
CA LEU A 47 60.48 -6.19 38.48
C LEU A 47 59.16 -5.66 37.91
N LYS A 48 58.61 -4.55 38.44
CA LYS A 48 57.42 -3.88 37.90
C LYS A 48 57.72 -3.17 36.58
N GLU A 49 58.85 -2.47 36.46
CA GLU A 49 59.27 -1.84 35.20
C GLU A 49 59.48 -2.86 34.08
N LEU A 50 60.03 -4.04 34.41
CA LEU A 50 60.21 -5.14 33.43
C LEU A 50 58.87 -5.79 33.02
N ASP A 51 57.85 -5.84 33.93
CA ASP A 51 56.50 -6.31 33.62
C ASP A 51 55.76 -5.34 32.66
N ASN A 52 55.87 -4.02 32.89
CA ASN A 52 55.27 -3.01 32.01
C ASN A 52 55.89 -3.05 30.60
N GLY A 53 57.20 -3.25 30.50
CA GLY A 53 57.84 -3.37 29.15
C GLY A 53 57.44 -4.64 28.39
N GLU A 54 57.14 -5.74 29.06
CA GLU A 54 56.61 -6.96 28.40
C GLU A 54 55.13 -6.84 28.03
N GLU A 55 54.32 -6.11 28.78
CA GLU A 55 52.91 -5.80 28.45
C GLU A 55 52.84 -4.87 27.25
N ASP A 56 53.71 -3.82 27.19
CA ASP A 56 53.79 -2.91 26.03
C ASP A 56 54.26 -3.64 24.77
N ALA A 57 55.25 -4.54 24.88
CA ALA A 57 55.73 -5.33 23.74
C ALA A 57 54.66 -6.30 23.20
N ARG A 58 53.83 -6.92 24.05
CA ARG A 58 52.70 -7.77 23.66
C ARG A 58 51.60 -6.94 23.02
N ALA A 59 51.26 -5.78 23.60
CA ALA A 59 50.27 -4.88 23.03
C ALA A 59 50.65 -4.41 21.59
N ILE A 60 51.93 -4.14 21.33
CA ILE A 60 52.45 -3.80 20.02
C ILE A 60 52.36 -5.02 19.08
N GLU A 61 52.69 -6.22 19.54
CA GLU A 61 52.61 -7.44 18.75
C GLU A 61 51.16 -7.79 18.39
N ASP A 62 50.25 -7.68 19.34
CA ASP A 62 48.81 -7.87 19.13
C ASP A 62 48.24 -6.84 18.15
N ALA A 63 48.65 -5.57 18.24
CA ALA A 63 48.26 -4.53 17.31
C ALA A 63 48.75 -4.79 15.88
N VAL A 64 49.98 -5.27 15.73
CA VAL A 64 50.54 -5.64 14.40
C VAL A 64 49.79 -6.85 13.83
N VAL A 65 49.43 -7.83 14.65
CA VAL A 65 48.66 -8.99 14.19
C VAL A 65 47.24 -8.56 13.77
N ALA A 66 46.57 -7.71 14.56
CA ALA A 66 45.28 -7.18 14.23
C ALA A 66 45.28 -6.38 12.91
N GLU A 67 46.32 -5.55 12.69
CA GLU A 67 46.45 -4.78 11.46
C GLU A 67 46.71 -5.67 10.24
N ARG A 68 47.53 -6.70 10.37
CA ARG A 68 47.73 -7.69 9.28
C ARG A 68 46.44 -8.42 8.94
N GLN A 69 45.64 -8.76 9.95
CA GLN A 69 44.35 -9.40 9.74
C GLN A 69 43.39 -8.44 9.05
N ARG A 70 43.30 -7.18 9.47
CA ARG A 70 42.50 -6.13 8.80
C ARG A 70 42.83 -6.01 7.33
N ILE A 71 44.12 -5.90 7.00
CA ILE A 71 44.61 -5.80 5.60
C ILE A 71 44.26 -7.06 4.79
N ALA A 72 44.43 -8.25 5.38
CA ALA A 72 44.07 -9.50 4.74
C ALA A 72 42.58 -9.60 4.43
N ASP A 73 41.72 -9.20 5.38
CA ASP A 73 40.29 -9.23 5.22
C ASP A 73 39.79 -8.24 4.15
N ILE A 74 40.37 -7.01 4.12
CA ILE A 74 40.05 -6.01 3.09
C ILE A 74 40.57 -6.48 1.71
N THR A 75 41.76 -7.10 1.63
CA THR A 75 42.28 -7.63 0.37
C THR A 75 41.45 -8.81 -0.15
N THR A 76 40.95 -9.67 0.75
CA THR A 76 40.07 -10.77 0.39
C THR A 76 38.74 -10.25 -0.16
N LEU A 77 38.18 -9.22 0.48
CA LEU A 77 37.00 -8.53 0.00
C LEU A 77 37.18 -7.95 -1.41
N GLY A 78 38.34 -7.32 -1.67
CA GLY A 78 38.65 -6.79 -3.01
C GLY A 78 38.74 -7.89 -4.08
N ARG A 79 39.29 -9.04 -3.73
CA ARG A 79 39.41 -10.21 -4.65
C ARG A 79 38.03 -10.85 -4.92
N GLU A 80 37.22 -11.01 -3.91
CA GLU A 80 35.88 -11.61 -4.05
C GLU A 80 34.96 -10.80 -4.98
N PHE A 81 35.09 -9.47 -4.94
CA PHE A 81 34.23 -8.57 -5.71
C PHE A 81 34.90 -7.91 -6.91
N ASP A 82 36.13 -8.26 -7.21
CA ASP A 82 36.97 -7.68 -8.30
C ASP A 82 36.95 -6.14 -8.26
N VAL A 83 37.25 -5.59 -7.08
CA VAL A 83 37.27 -4.15 -6.81
C VAL A 83 38.64 -3.77 -6.25
N ASP A 84 39.16 -2.64 -6.71
CA ASP A 84 40.37 -2.07 -6.12
C ASP A 84 40.06 -1.49 -4.74
N VAL A 85 40.71 -2.08 -3.72
CA VAL A 85 40.53 -1.72 -2.31
C VAL A 85 41.77 -1.06 -1.70
N GLN A 86 42.75 -0.73 -2.52
CA GLN A 86 44.06 -0.20 -2.04
C GLN A 86 43.88 1.11 -1.26
N SER A 87 42.99 1.99 -1.69
CA SER A 87 42.68 3.24 -1.01
C SER A 87 42.16 3.05 0.44
N TYR A 88 41.37 2.02 0.69
CA TYR A 88 40.86 1.72 2.04
C TYR A 88 41.94 1.18 2.98
N ILE A 89 42.95 0.52 2.41
CA ILE A 89 44.13 0.06 3.16
C ILE A 89 45.01 1.25 3.54
N ASP A 90 45.27 2.14 2.57
CA ASP A 90 46.16 3.31 2.73
C ASP A 90 45.53 4.35 3.72
N ASP A 91 44.21 4.51 3.70
CA ASP A 91 43.44 5.41 4.59
C ASP A 91 43.17 4.83 5.98
N ASN A 92 43.73 3.66 6.32
CA ASN A 92 43.47 2.95 7.58
C ASN A 92 41.98 2.72 7.90
N ALA A 93 41.15 2.55 6.87
CA ALA A 93 39.71 2.34 7.02
C ALA A 93 39.41 1.01 7.73
N THR A 94 38.36 0.99 8.54
CA THR A 94 37.89 -0.24 9.15
C THR A 94 37.27 -1.18 8.11
N LEU A 95 37.23 -2.48 8.38
CA LEU A 95 36.61 -3.47 7.49
C LEU A 95 35.15 -3.13 7.12
N ASP A 96 34.40 -2.55 8.03
CA ASP A 96 33.02 -2.16 7.79
C ASP A 96 32.89 -0.96 6.85
N VAL A 97 33.80 0.01 6.95
CA VAL A 97 33.91 1.14 6.00
C VAL A 97 34.29 0.64 4.60
N ALA A 98 35.27 -0.28 4.52
CA ALA A 98 35.67 -0.90 3.26
C ALA A 98 34.50 -1.69 2.62
N ARG A 99 33.73 -2.47 3.42
CA ARG A 99 32.52 -3.17 2.96
C ARG A 99 31.45 -2.22 2.44
N ALA A 100 31.17 -1.13 3.16
CA ALA A 100 30.21 -0.12 2.72
C ALA A 100 30.65 0.54 1.41
N GLY A 101 31.94 0.87 1.27
CA GLY A 101 32.49 1.46 0.06
C GLY A 101 32.47 0.50 -1.15
N VAL A 102 32.79 -0.76 -0.94
CA VAL A 102 32.70 -1.81 -1.97
C VAL A 102 31.24 -2.00 -2.40
N LEU A 103 30.29 -2.01 -1.46
CA LEU A 103 28.85 -2.05 -1.77
C LEU A 103 28.38 -0.84 -2.58
N GLU A 104 28.90 0.36 -2.29
CA GLU A 104 28.59 1.56 -3.07
C GLU A 104 29.20 1.51 -4.48
N LEU A 105 30.42 1.00 -4.60
CA LEU A 105 31.05 0.78 -5.90
C LEU A 105 30.33 -0.30 -6.70
N LEU A 106 29.89 -1.36 -6.07
CA LEU A 106 29.06 -2.39 -6.68
C LEU A 106 27.67 -1.86 -7.08
N LYS A 107 27.06 -0.99 -6.29
CA LYS A 107 25.83 -0.27 -6.68
C LYS A 107 26.06 0.69 -7.85
N LYS A 108 27.21 1.31 -7.96
CA LYS A 108 27.61 2.15 -9.11
C LYS A 108 28.03 1.33 -10.34
N ARG A 109 28.63 0.15 -10.16
CA ARG A 109 28.94 -0.83 -11.21
C ARG A 109 27.71 -1.66 -11.62
N SER A 110 26.86 -2.02 -10.69
CA SER A 110 25.50 -2.34 -11.01
C SER A 110 24.84 -1.02 -11.44
N VAL A 111 25.08 -0.60 -12.69
CA VAL A 111 23.92 -0.19 -13.50
C VAL A 111 22.86 -1.16 -13.06
N PRO A 112 21.67 -0.73 -12.50
CA PRO A 112 20.63 -1.69 -12.27
C PRO A 112 20.60 -2.46 -13.57
N ILE A 113 20.95 -3.74 -13.54
CA ILE A 113 20.27 -4.68 -14.38
C ILE A 113 18.84 -4.42 -13.92
N GLY A 114 18.25 -3.35 -14.50
CA GLY A 114 16.87 -3.41 -14.72
C GLY A 114 16.78 -4.82 -15.23
N THR A 115 15.95 -5.63 -14.68
CA THR A 115 15.26 -6.67 -15.38
C THR A 115 14.52 -6.00 -16.55
N GLY A 116 15.23 -5.23 -17.34
CA GLY A 116 15.01 -5.04 -18.72
C GLY A 116 15.31 -6.42 -19.25
N VAL A 117 14.29 -7.28 -19.23
CA VAL A 117 14.10 -8.27 -20.27
C VAL A 117 14.67 -7.56 -21.49
N VAL A 118 15.79 -8.05 -22.05
CA VAL A 118 16.30 -7.58 -23.33
C VAL A 118 15.13 -7.85 -24.25
N LYS A 119 14.31 -6.81 -24.51
CA LYS A 119 13.12 -6.94 -25.33
C LYS A 119 13.62 -7.34 -26.68
N ASP A 120 13.39 -8.58 -27.04
CA ASP A 120 13.63 -9.11 -28.35
C ASP A 120 12.83 -8.27 -29.39
N GLU A 121 13.24 -8.27 -30.63
CA GLU A 121 12.50 -7.54 -31.68
C GLU A 121 11.02 -7.99 -31.75
N SER A 122 10.73 -9.25 -31.43
CA SER A 122 9.37 -9.77 -31.34
C SER A 122 8.58 -9.13 -30.19
N ASP A 123 9.20 -8.86 -29.04
CA ASP A 123 8.56 -8.20 -27.89
C ASP A 123 8.30 -6.72 -28.19
N LYS A 124 9.26 -6.04 -28.84
CA LYS A 124 9.08 -4.65 -29.31
C LYS A 124 7.93 -4.54 -30.30
N PHE A 125 7.84 -5.49 -31.22
CA PHE A 125 6.74 -5.54 -32.18
C PHE A 125 5.39 -5.78 -31.48
N ARG A 126 5.34 -6.71 -30.51
CA ARG A 126 4.10 -6.96 -29.74
C ARG A 126 3.63 -5.72 -29.01
N GLU A 127 4.52 -5.00 -28.32
CA GLU A 127 4.16 -3.76 -27.65
C GLU A 127 3.70 -2.67 -28.62
N ALA A 128 4.41 -2.50 -29.72
CA ALA A 128 4.03 -1.55 -30.77
C ALA A 128 2.67 -1.89 -31.40
N ALA A 129 2.40 -3.18 -31.64
CA ALA A 129 1.12 -3.64 -32.18
C ALA A 129 -0.04 -3.43 -31.19
N VAL A 130 0.17 -3.68 -29.89
CA VAL A 130 -0.81 -3.40 -28.81
C VAL A 130 -1.17 -1.92 -28.79
N ASP A 131 -0.16 -1.05 -28.82
CA ASP A 131 -0.37 0.39 -28.77
C ASP A 131 -1.02 0.91 -30.06
N ALA A 132 -0.63 0.36 -31.21
CA ALA A 132 -1.24 0.67 -32.51
C ALA A 132 -2.74 0.33 -32.52
N LEU A 133 -3.13 -0.84 -32.00
CA LEU A 133 -4.53 -1.24 -31.89
C LEU A 133 -5.32 -0.33 -30.93
N CYS A 134 -4.74 0.04 -29.77
CA CYS A 134 -5.34 0.97 -28.85
C CYS A 134 -5.56 2.35 -29.49
N LEU A 135 -4.54 2.91 -30.15
CA LEU A 135 -4.62 4.20 -30.85
C LEU A 135 -5.62 4.18 -31.99
N ARG A 136 -5.66 3.09 -32.78
CA ARG A 136 -6.65 2.90 -33.85
C ARG A 136 -8.07 2.80 -33.31
N GLY A 137 -8.25 2.16 -32.13
CA GLY A 137 -9.53 2.10 -31.41
C GLY A 137 -9.96 3.42 -30.79
N GLY A 138 -9.11 4.46 -30.82
CA GLY A 138 -9.37 5.77 -30.23
C GLY A 138 -9.20 5.83 -28.71
N ILE A 139 -8.39 4.94 -28.16
CA ILE A 139 -8.05 4.93 -26.72
C ILE A 139 -6.88 5.88 -26.48
N SER A 140 -7.05 6.83 -25.59
CA SER A 140 -5.96 7.68 -25.13
C SER A 140 -5.07 6.90 -24.17
N LEU A 141 -3.79 6.76 -24.52
CA LEU A 141 -2.82 6.06 -23.66
C LEU A 141 -2.28 7.00 -22.60
N SER A 142 -2.20 6.55 -21.36
CA SER A 142 -1.58 7.30 -20.25
C SER A 142 -0.06 7.41 -20.38
N THR A 143 0.57 6.52 -21.15
CA THR A 143 2.01 6.46 -21.41
C THR A 143 2.32 6.80 -22.85
N LYS A 144 3.57 7.22 -23.13
CA LYS A 144 4.03 7.42 -24.51
C LYS A 144 3.92 6.10 -25.28
N PRO A 145 3.33 6.10 -26.50
CA PRO A 145 3.22 4.91 -27.33
C PRO A 145 4.60 4.30 -27.63
N ALA A 146 4.64 2.98 -27.75
CA ALA A 146 5.85 2.26 -28.12
C ALA A 146 6.35 2.69 -29.49
N GLU A 147 7.66 2.59 -29.69
CA GLU A 147 8.31 2.91 -30.98
C GLU A 147 7.76 1.99 -32.09
N GLY A 148 7.39 2.56 -33.24
CA GLY A 148 6.74 1.83 -34.33
C GLY A 148 5.21 1.71 -34.23
N ALA A 149 4.58 2.07 -33.12
CA ALA A 149 3.11 1.96 -32.95
C ALA A 149 2.33 2.79 -33.97
N ASN A 150 2.82 3.97 -34.34
CA ASN A 150 2.16 4.84 -35.34
C ASN A 150 2.19 4.25 -36.74
N GLU A 151 3.24 3.52 -37.09
CA GLU A 151 3.36 2.85 -38.39
C GLU A 151 2.37 1.69 -38.50
N LEU A 152 2.25 0.91 -37.43
CA LEU A 152 1.33 -0.22 -37.35
C LEU A 152 -0.15 0.18 -37.21
N ARG A 153 -0.44 1.45 -36.91
CA ARG A 153 -1.81 1.95 -36.71
C ARG A 153 -2.70 1.77 -37.93
N SER A 154 -2.14 1.79 -39.15
CA SER A 154 -2.86 1.60 -40.41
C SER A 154 -3.15 0.13 -40.74
N PHE A 155 -2.54 -0.82 -40.04
CA PHE A 155 -2.67 -2.24 -40.29
C PHE A 155 -4.04 -2.75 -39.87
N SER A 156 -4.67 -3.60 -40.70
CA SER A 156 -5.86 -4.35 -40.31
C SER A 156 -5.53 -5.47 -39.36
N LEU A 157 -6.52 -6.02 -38.62
CA LEU A 157 -6.32 -7.18 -37.76
C LEU A 157 -5.71 -8.36 -38.52
N GLN A 158 -6.14 -8.56 -39.79
CA GLN A 158 -5.59 -9.59 -40.66
C GLN A 158 -4.12 -9.32 -40.99
N SER A 159 -3.78 -8.06 -41.36
CA SER A 159 -2.40 -7.67 -41.68
C SER A 159 -1.46 -7.84 -40.48
N LEU A 160 -1.90 -7.46 -39.25
CA LEU A 160 -1.16 -7.70 -38.04
C LEU A 160 -0.98 -9.18 -37.72
N ALA A 161 -2.01 -9.99 -37.99
CA ALA A 161 -1.94 -11.43 -37.84
C ALA A 161 -0.90 -12.07 -38.77
N ILE A 162 -0.89 -11.66 -40.04
CA ILE A 162 0.09 -12.13 -41.03
C ILE A 162 1.50 -11.72 -40.64
N GLU A 163 1.70 -10.46 -40.25
CA GLU A 163 3.02 -9.96 -39.78
C GLU A 163 3.51 -10.69 -38.55
N SER A 164 2.62 -10.99 -37.62
CA SER A 164 2.96 -11.75 -36.41
C SER A 164 3.45 -13.16 -36.74
N LEU A 165 2.73 -13.87 -37.64
CA LEU A 165 3.12 -15.22 -38.08
C LEU A 165 4.40 -15.22 -38.91
N ALA A 166 4.60 -14.19 -39.75
CA ALA A 166 5.83 -14.06 -40.55
C ALA A 166 7.07 -13.90 -39.66
N ARG A 167 6.94 -13.16 -38.56
CA ARG A 167 8.02 -12.99 -37.56
C ARG A 167 8.28 -14.26 -36.76
N GLU A 168 7.30 -15.14 -36.65
CA GLU A 168 7.45 -16.49 -36.06
C GLU A 168 8.06 -17.50 -37.04
N GLY A 169 8.47 -17.09 -38.25
CA GLY A 169 9.11 -17.92 -39.25
C GLY A 169 8.19 -18.42 -40.38
N GLY A 170 6.96 -17.91 -40.43
CA GLY A 170 6.02 -18.22 -41.53
C GLY A 170 6.43 -17.55 -42.84
N ASP A 171 6.13 -18.22 -43.99
CA ASP A 171 6.33 -17.66 -45.32
C ASP A 171 5.27 -16.57 -45.61
N TYR A 172 5.70 -15.29 -45.61
CA TYR A 172 4.85 -14.13 -45.79
C TYR A 172 3.99 -14.21 -47.07
N LYS A 173 4.57 -14.71 -48.21
CA LYS A 173 3.84 -14.85 -49.50
C LYS A 173 2.74 -15.89 -49.42
N LYS A 174 2.97 -16.98 -48.70
CA LYS A 174 1.98 -18.03 -48.45
C LYS A 174 0.88 -17.52 -47.52
N LEU A 175 1.22 -16.82 -46.46
CA LEU A 175 0.28 -16.28 -45.48
C LEU A 175 -0.66 -15.22 -46.14
N MET A 176 -0.15 -14.35 -46.99
CA MET A 176 -0.97 -13.37 -47.71
C MET A 176 -2.01 -13.98 -48.65
N ARG A 177 -1.79 -15.20 -49.16
CA ARG A 177 -2.70 -15.92 -50.04
C ARG A 177 -3.64 -16.86 -49.32
N MET A 178 -3.49 -17.00 -48.00
CA MET A 178 -4.27 -17.90 -47.19
C MET A 178 -5.68 -17.34 -46.96
N ASP A 179 -6.68 -18.22 -46.97
CA ASP A 179 -8.05 -17.83 -46.59
C ASP A 179 -8.06 -17.33 -45.13
N PRO A 180 -8.80 -16.25 -44.82
CA PRO A 180 -8.90 -15.73 -43.47
C PRO A 180 -9.32 -16.76 -42.41
N THR A 181 -10.07 -17.80 -42.81
CA THR A 181 -10.48 -18.91 -41.95
C THR A 181 -9.31 -19.80 -41.59
N ASP A 182 -8.46 -20.10 -42.54
CA ASP A 182 -7.27 -20.93 -42.35
C ASP A 182 -6.19 -20.15 -41.62
N LEU A 183 -6.13 -18.82 -41.83
CA LEU A 183 -5.28 -17.94 -41.04
C LEU A 183 -5.68 -17.95 -39.56
N LEU A 184 -6.98 -17.87 -39.23
CA LEU A 184 -7.47 -17.98 -37.86
C LEU A 184 -7.14 -19.32 -37.20
N ARG A 185 -7.18 -20.42 -37.96
CA ARG A 185 -6.82 -21.75 -37.45
C ARG A 185 -5.38 -21.85 -37.01
N GLN A 186 -4.46 -21.08 -37.56
CA GLN A 186 -3.05 -21.01 -37.10
C GLN A 186 -2.94 -20.46 -35.68
N PHE A 187 -3.93 -19.69 -35.21
CA PHE A 187 -3.95 -19.07 -33.88
C PHE A 187 -4.68 -19.87 -32.80
N TYR A 188 -5.18 -21.07 -33.10
CA TYR A 188 -5.65 -21.99 -32.06
C TYR A 188 -4.52 -22.55 -31.20
N ASN A 189 -3.26 -22.31 -31.61
CA ASN A 189 -2.12 -22.62 -30.76
C ASN A 189 -2.01 -21.54 -29.68
N PRO A 190 -2.06 -21.88 -28.36
CA PRO A 190 -2.06 -20.89 -27.27
C PRO A 190 -0.78 -20.06 -27.20
N GLU A 191 0.31 -20.50 -27.82
CA GLU A 191 1.62 -19.84 -27.84
C GLU A 191 1.80 -18.83 -28.99
N ALA A 192 0.84 -18.71 -29.91
CA ALA A 192 0.94 -17.78 -31.03
C ALA A 192 0.95 -16.31 -30.56
N ALA A 193 1.79 -15.48 -31.17
CA ALA A 193 1.99 -14.10 -30.76
C ALA A 193 0.76 -13.20 -30.98
N PHE A 194 -0.02 -13.41 -32.02
CA PHE A 194 -1.18 -12.58 -32.33
C PHE A 194 -2.29 -12.64 -31.27
N PRO A 195 -2.72 -13.81 -30.75
CA PRO A 195 -3.64 -13.87 -29.62
C PRO A 195 -3.12 -13.14 -28.37
N ALA A 196 -1.81 -13.21 -28.10
CA ALA A 196 -1.20 -12.49 -26.99
C ALA A 196 -1.26 -10.96 -27.19
N ILE A 197 -1.13 -10.47 -28.43
CA ILE A 197 -1.33 -9.05 -28.76
C ILE A 197 -2.77 -8.63 -28.50
N LEU A 198 -3.76 -9.42 -28.88
CA LEU A 198 -5.17 -9.16 -28.62
C LEU A 198 -5.46 -9.13 -27.11
N ASP A 199 -4.96 -10.11 -26.37
CA ASP A 199 -5.13 -10.19 -24.91
C ASP A 199 -4.52 -8.97 -24.21
N ALA A 200 -3.32 -8.55 -24.61
CA ALA A 200 -2.66 -7.37 -24.07
C ALA A 200 -3.40 -6.07 -24.44
N THR A 201 -3.93 -5.97 -25.67
CA THR A 201 -4.75 -4.84 -26.11
C THR A 201 -6.01 -4.72 -25.27
N ILE A 202 -6.72 -5.83 -25.05
CA ILE A 202 -7.93 -5.88 -24.22
C ILE A 202 -7.62 -5.45 -22.79
N ARG A 203 -6.56 -6.00 -22.17
CA ARG A 203 -6.13 -5.61 -20.82
C ARG A 203 -5.81 -4.12 -20.75
N LYS A 204 -5.04 -3.58 -21.70
CA LYS A 204 -4.69 -2.16 -21.73
C LYS A 204 -5.92 -1.28 -21.91
N SER A 205 -6.85 -1.67 -22.77
CA SER A 205 -8.12 -0.99 -22.99
C SER A 205 -8.98 -0.93 -21.72
N ILE A 206 -9.03 -2.01 -20.96
CA ILE A 206 -9.76 -2.09 -19.68
C ILE A 206 -9.13 -1.16 -18.65
N VAL A 207 -7.79 -1.19 -18.50
CA VAL A 207 -7.07 -0.34 -17.55
C VAL A 207 -7.32 1.14 -17.83
N GLU A 208 -7.18 1.56 -19.08
CA GLU A 208 -7.39 2.97 -19.44
C GLU A 208 -8.86 3.40 -19.29
N ALA A 209 -9.80 2.55 -19.68
CA ALA A 209 -11.22 2.84 -19.49
C ALA A 209 -11.60 2.90 -18.00
N TYR A 210 -11.09 1.98 -17.18
CA TYR A 210 -11.40 1.94 -15.74
C TYR A 210 -10.93 3.20 -15.01
N LYS A 211 -9.75 3.73 -15.37
CA LYS A 211 -9.22 4.98 -14.80
C LYS A 211 -10.12 6.18 -15.13
N ASN A 212 -10.66 6.22 -16.31
CA ASN A 212 -11.42 7.37 -16.84
C ASN A 212 -12.92 7.35 -16.45
N VAL A 213 -13.39 6.32 -15.77
CA VAL A 213 -14.80 6.27 -15.32
C VAL A 213 -15.01 7.19 -14.12
N GLY A 214 -15.84 8.20 -14.29
CA GLY A 214 -16.30 9.06 -13.19
C GLY A 214 -17.27 8.30 -12.31
N VAL A 215 -16.90 8.04 -11.09
CA VAL A 215 -17.71 7.51 -10.00
C VAL A 215 -17.47 8.37 -8.77
N THR A 216 -18.35 8.27 -7.81
CA THR A 216 -18.31 9.15 -6.64
C THR A 216 -18.05 8.40 -5.33
N TYR A 217 -18.28 7.09 -5.30
CA TYR A 217 -18.12 6.28 -4.09
C TYR A 217 -16.69 6.26 -3.55
N ASP A 218 -15.69 6.27 -4.42
CA ASP A 218 -14.25 6.16 -4.07
C ASP A 218 -13.70 7.39 -3.32
N GLN A 219 -14.46 8.50 -3.28
CA GLN A 219 -14.06 9.70 -2.54
C GLN A 219 -14.33 9.59 -1.03
N TRP A 220 -15.38 8.87 -0.64
CA TRP A 220 -15.87 8.84 0.73
C TRP A 220 -15.93 7.42 1.35
N THR A 221 -15.64 6.38 0.58
CA THR A 221 -15.53 5.01 1.07
C THR A 221 -14.10 4.60 1.32
N SER A 222 -13.88 3.72 2.29
CA SER A 222 -12.58 3.10 2.50
C SER A 222 -12.40 1.89 1.59
N LYS A 223 -11.15 1.57 1.25
CA LYS A 223 -10.79 0.41 0.43
C LYS A 223 -10.00 -0.60 1.25
N GLY A 224 -10.18 -1.88 0.95
CA GLY A 224 -9.46 -2.95 1.59
C GLY A 224 -9.14 -4.12 0.68
N SER A 225 -8.46 -5.09 1.25
CA SER A 225 -8.06 -6.31 0.58
C SER A 225 -8.48 -7.52 1.41
N LEU A 226 -8.99 -8.54 0.74
CA LEU A 226 -9.22 -9.87 1.31
C LEU A 226 -8.50 -10.90 0.45
N SER A 227 -7.94 -11.92 1.08
CA SER A 227 -7.19 -12.98 0.41
C SER A 227 -8.08 -14.13 -0.08
N ASP A 228 -9.30 -14.24 0.44
CA ASP A 228 -10.22 -15.33 0.13
C ASP A 228 -11.69 -14.87 0.10
N PHE A 229 -12.58 -15.80 -0.29
CA PHE A 229 -14.04 -15.58 -0.36
C PHE A 229 -14.79 -15.97 0.91
N LYS A 230 -14.08 -16.38 1.96
CA LYS A 230 -14.74 -16.78 3.20
C LYS A 230 -15.27 -15.56 3.91
N ALA A 231 -16.50 -15.64 4.39
CA ALA A 231 -17.03 -14.64 5.28
C ALA A 231 -16.23 -14.65 6.59
N SER A 232 -15.46 -13.60 6.80
CA SER A 232 -14.62 -13.44 7.97
C SER A 232 -15.04 -12.25 8.80
N LYS A 233 -14.97 -12.37 10.13
CA LYS A 233 -15.16 -11.23 11.02
C LYS A 233 -13.94 -10.32 10.96
N ASP A 234 -14.18 -9.03 10.97
CA ASP A 234 -13.15 -8.00 10.94
C ASP A 234 -12.61 -7.74 12.35
N HIS A 235 -11.62 -8.53 12.75
CA HIS A 235 -11.00 -8.40 14.08
C HIS A 235 -10.06 -7.20 14.20
N GLU A 236 -9.64 -6.59 13.09
CA GLU A 236 -8.81 -5.37 13.10
C GLU A 236 -9.65 -4.13 13.41
N TYR A 237 -10.96 -4.21 13.20
CA TYR A 237 -11.86 -3.11 13.42
C TYR A 237 -12.60 -3.25 14.74
N ILE A 238 -12.28 -2.37 15.67
CA ILE A 238 -12.96 -2.25 16.96
C ILE A 238 -13.81 -0.97 16.90
N LEU A 239 -15.11 -1.14 17.12
CA LEU A 239 -16.07 -0.03 17.18
C LEU A 239 -15.83 0.83 18.43
N GLY A 240 -14.92 1.75 18.37
CA GLY A 240 -14.59 2.66 19.44
C GLY A 240 -13.33 2.28 20.21
N SER A 241 -12.94 3.15 21.13
CA SER A 241 -11.88 2.90 22.06
C SER A 241 -12.32 1.85 23.08
N PHE A 242 -11.37 1.19 23.70
CA PHE A 242 -11.59 0.42 24.92
C PHE A 242 -12.18 1.34 26.00
N SER A 243 -12.86 0.75 26.98
CA SER A 243 -13.30 1.47 28.16
C SER A 243 -12.15 2.28 28.79
N GLU A 244 -12.47 3.33 29.55
CA GLU A 244 -11.45 4.11 30.26
C GLU A 244 -10.49 3.20 31.01
N PHE A 245 -9.20 3.52 30.94
CA PHE A 245 -8.20 2.81 31.75
C PHE A 245 -8.45 3.10 33.22
N PRO A 246 -8.87 2.10 34.02
CA PRO A 246 -9.03 2.31 35.45
C PRO A 246 -7.67 2.58 36.11
N GLU A 247 -7.64 3.45 37.10
CA GLU A 247 -6.45 3.66 37.93
C GLU A 247 -6.05 2.34 38.57
N VAL A 248 -4.80 1.94 38.39
CA VAL A 248 -4.23 0.74 39.01
C VAL A 248 -3.50 1.19 40.30
N PRO A 249 -4.01 0.83 41.49
CA PRO A 249 -3.33 1.17 42.75
C PRO A 249 -1.97 0.46 42.83
N GLU A 250 -1.08 0.99 43.62
CA GLU A 250 0.25 0.42 43.89
C GLU A 250 0.11 -1.05 44.36
N ASN A 251 0.67 -2.00 43.55
CA ASN A 251 0.47 -3.46 43.68
C ASN A 251 -0.92 -3.98 43.23
N GLY A 252 -1.70 -3.22 42.44
CA GLY A 252 -2.97 -3.65 41.89
C GLY A 252 -2.83 -4.57 40.68
N GLU A 253 -3.83 -5.41 40.45
CA GLU A 253 -3.91 -6.32 39.30
C GLU A 253 -4.56 -5.62 38.09
N LEU A 254 -3.96 -5.77 36.92
CA LEU A 254 -4.55 -5.31 35.65
C LEU A 254 -5.78 -6.16 35.32
N LYS A 255 -6.93 -5.52 35.12
CA LYS A 255 -8.17 -6.22 34.72
C LYS A 255 -8.17 -6.48 33.21
N HIS A 256 -8.61 -7.67 32.83
CA HIS A 256 -8.80 -8.07 31.44
C HIS A 256 -10.03 -7.39 30.84
N ASP A 257 -9.89 -6.75 29.70
CA ASP A 257 -11.01 -6.28 28.89
C ASP A 257 -11.33 -7.29 27.78
N SER A 258 -12.60 -7.42 27.39
CA SER A 258 -13.05 -8.41 26.40
C SER A 258 -13.77 -7.74 25.24
N ILE A 259 -13.36 -8.09 24.03
CA ILE A 259 -14.03 -7.67 22.80
C ILE A 259 -15.29 -8.52 22.59
N LYS A 260 -16.41 -7.85 22.28
CA LYS A 260 -17.67 -8.54 21.98
C LYS A 260 -17.74 -8.92 20.51
N ASP A 261 -17.52 -10.18 20.19
CA ASP A 261 -17.49 -10.74 18.82
C ASP A 261 -18.73 -10.42 17.96
N HIS A 262 -19.90 -10.24 18.57
CA HIS A 262 -21.14 -9.92 17.83
C HIS A 262 -21.20 -8.50 17.29
N LEU A 263 -20.30 -7.63 17.72
CA LEU A 263 -20.16 -6.26 17.22
C LEU A 263 -19.13 -6.13 16.09
N LEU A 264 -18.54 -7.23 15.64
CA LEU A 264 -17.56 -7.20 14.56
C LEU A 264 -18.23 -7.33 13.19
N PRO A 265 -17.94 -6.41 12.25
CA PRO A 265 -18.44 -6.51 10.88
C PRO A 265 -17.95 -7.80 10.20
N THR A 266 -18.79 -8.36 9.34
CA THR A 266 -18.43 -9.51 8.51
C THR A 266 -18.15 -9.05 7.10
N ARG A 267 -16.98 -9.40 6.59
CA ARG A 267 -16.50 -9.07 5.24
C ARG A 267 -16.56 -10.30 4.36
N GLU A 268 -17.08 -10.16 3.15
CA GLU A 268 -17.24 -11.25 2.18
C GLU A 268 -17.07 -10.71 0.76
N LEU A 269 -16.37 -11.46 -0.08
CA LEU A 269 -16.21 -11.16 -1.51
C LEU A 269 -17.23 -11.91 -2.35
N LYS A 270 -17.64 -11.29 -3.47
CA LYS A 270 -18.48 -11.91 -4.51
C LYS A 270 -17.86 -11.65 -5.87
N THR A 271 -17.96 -12.65 -6.76
CA THR A 271 -17.49 -12.55 -8.14
C THR A 271 -18.58 -12.03 -9.05
N TYR A 272 -18.25 -11.03 -9.84
CA TYR A 272 -19.12 -10.47 -10.89
C TYR A 272 -18.40 -10.56 -12.22
N GLY A 273 -19.05 -11.08 -13.25
CA GLY A 273 -18.40 -11.29 -14.52
C GLY A 273 -19.34 -11.23 -15.72
N LYS A 274 -18.72 -11.05 -16.88
CA LYS A 274 -19.37 -11.12 -18.19
C LYS A 274 -18.40 -11.72 -19.19
N GLN A 275 -18.97 -12.31 -20.24
CA GLN A 275 -18.22 -12.90 -21.34
C GLN A 275 -18.52 -12.14 -22.64
N PHE A 276 -17.54 -12.02 -23.50
CA PHE A 276 -17.72 -11.52 -24.88
C PHE A 276 -16.92 -12.33 -25.88
N THR A 277 -17.39 -12.34 -27.11
CA THR A 277 -16.82 -13.16 -28.17
C THR A 277 -16.50 -12.29 -29.38
N MET A 278 -15.31 -12.46 -29.95
CA MET A 278 -14.98 -11.96 -31.27
C MET A 278 -15.21 -13.09 -32.31
N SER A 279 -16.26 -12.98 -33.08
CA SER A 279 -16.58 -13.99 -34.09
C SER A 279 -15.60 -13.92 -35.28
N ARG A 280 -15.55 -15.02 -36.07
CA ARG A 280 -14.83 -15.05 -37.34
C ARG A 280 -15.19 -13.89 -38.25
N LYS A 281 -16.48 -13.53 -38.32
CA LYS A 281 -16.97 -12.42 -39.12
C LYS A 281 -16.35 -11.09 -38.68
N ALA A 282 -16.34 -10.81 -37.39
CA ALA A 282 -15.75 -9.59 -36.81
C ALA A 282 -14.25 -9.46 -37.09
N PHE A 283 -13.53 -10.58 -37.17
CA PHE A 283 -12.11 -10.58 -37.56
C PHE A 283 -11.93 -10.23 -39.04
N ILE A 284 -12.76 -10.81 -39.91
CA ILE A 284 -12.72 -10.54 -41.38
C ILE A 284 -13.13 -9.11 -41.67
N ASP A 285 -14.18 -8.62 -41.01
CA ASP A 285 -14.70 -7.26 -41.16
C ASP A 285 -13.82 -6.20 -40.48
N ASP A 286 -12.72 -6.61 -39.87
CA ASP A 286 -11.77 -5.74 -39.14
C ASP A 286 -12.44 -4.87 -38.04
N ASP A 287 -13.39 -5.46 -37.32
CA ASP A 287 -14.11 -4.76 -36.24
C ASP A 287 -13.25 -4.62 -34.99
N ILE A 288 -12.38 -3.62 -35.01
CA ILE A 288 -11.48 -3.30 -33.90
C ILE A 288 -12.22 -2.86 -32.63
N GLY A 289 -13.46 -2.38 -32.77
CA GLY A 289 -14.27 -1.94 -31.63
C GLY A 289 -14.57 -3.05 -30.64
N LEU A 290 -14.60 -4.31 -31.08
CA LEU A 290 -14.78 -5.48 -30.21
C LEU A 290 -13.57 -5.74 -29.30
N VAL A 291 -12.37 -5.39 -29.75
CA VAL A 291 -11.12 -5.62 -29.00
C VAL A 291 -10.76 -4.40 -28.13
N THR A 292 -11.15 -3.21 -28.54
CA THR A 292 -10.75 -1.96 -27.86
C THR A 292 -11.89 -1.33 -27.08
N ARG A 293 -13.03 -1.05 -27.70
CA ARG A 293 -14.12 -0.29 -27.08
C ARG A 293 -15.02 -1.13 -26.19
N LEU A 294 -15.31 -2.37 -26.57
CA LEU A 294 -16.21 -3.23 -25.81
C LEU A 294 -15.65 -3.63 -24.45
N PRO A 295 -14.37 -4.05 -24.33
CA PRO A 295 -13.78 -4.35 -23.04
C PRO A 295 -13.77 -3.12 -22.08
N GLY A 296 -13.48 -1.94 -22.62
CA GLY A 296 -13.55 -0.69 -21.88
C GLY A 296 -14.95 -0.39 -21.32
N LYS A 297 -16.01 -0.69 -22.09
CA LYS A 297 -17.41 -0.58 -21.61
C LYS A 297 -17.72 -1.55 -20.48
N PHE A 298 -17.16 -2.77 -20.51
CA PHE A 298 -17.33 -3.73 -19.40
C PHE A 298 -16.62 -3.25 -18.13
N ALA A 299 -15.42 -2.71 -18.27
CA ALA A 299 -14.68 -2.12 -17.15
C ALA A 299 -15.45 -0.94 -16.53
N ALA A 300 -15.98 -0.05 -17.37
CA ALA A 300 -16.84 1.05 -16.93
C ALA A 300 -18.12 0.56 -16.24
N ALA A 301 -18.75 -0.48 -16.77
CA ALA A 301 -19.93 -1.08 -16.17
C ALA A 301 -19.65 -1.72 -14.81
N ALA A 302 -18.50 -2.39 -14.64
CA ALA A 302 -18.09 -2.95 -13.37
C ALA A 302 -17.96 -1.85 -12.30
N LYS A 303 -17.22 -0.77 -12.60
CA LYS A 303 -17.02 0.36 -11.67
C LYS A 303 -18.35 1.07 -11.31
N LYS A 304 -19.23 1.27 -12.30
CA LYS A 304 -20.58 1.81 -12.07
C LYS A 304 -21.47 0.85 -11.25
N THR A 305 -21.24 -0.46 -11.34
CA THR A 305 -21.98 -1.44 -10.54
C THR A 305 -21.59 -1.33 -9.07
N ILE A 306 -20.31 -1.18 -8.77
CA ILE A 306 -19.82 -0.93 -7.41
C ILE A 306 -20.44 0.36 -6.86
N ASP A 307 -20.37 1.47 -7.61
CA ASP A 307 -20.95 2.76 -7.25
C ASP A 307 -22.44 2.64 -6.91
N ARG A 308 -23.21 1.97 -7.77
CA ARG A 308 -24.64 1.73 -7.52
C ARG A 308 -24.89 0.86 -6.30
N GLN A 309 -24.09 -0.17 -6.06
CA GLN A 309 -24.24 -1.06 -4.91
C GLN A 309 -23.94 -0.34 -3.59
N VAL A 310 -22.89 0.51 -3.57
CA VAL A 310 -22.56 1.33 -2.39
C VAL A 310 -23.72 2.27 -2.05
N TYR A 311 -24.25 3.00 -3.04
CA TYR A 311 -25.39 3.87 -2.79
C TYR A 311 -26.69 3.12 -2.47
N SER A 312 -26.91 1.95 -3.05
CA SER A 312 -28.06 1.10 -2.71
C SER A 312 -28.03 0.64 -1.26
N LEU A 313 -26.84 0.30 -0.73
CA LEU A 313 -26.67 -0.12 0.66
C LEU A 313 -27.15 0.97 1.65
N ILE A 314 -26.72 2.21 1.46
CA ILE A 314 -27.09 3.33 2.33
C ILE A 314 -28.52 3.82 2.07
N PHE A 315 -28.99 3.76 0.82
CA PHE A 315 -30.35 4.17 0.45
C PHE A 315 -31.40 3.21 1.04
N ASN A 316 -31.24 1.89 0.82
CA ASN A 316 -32.15 0.84 1.28
C ASN A 316 -32.09 0.69 2.80
N ASN A 317 -31.05 1.21 3.44
CA ASN A 317 -30.88 1.13 4.87
C ASN A 317 -30.82 -0.32 5.38
N ASP A 318 -29.97 -1.13 4.75
CA ASP A 318 -29.84 -2.55 5.03
C ASP A 318 -29.38 -2.80 6.47
N LYS A 319 -29.66 -4.01 6.98
CA LYS A 319 -29.18 -4.44 8.29
C LYS A 319 -27.68 -4.70 8.27
N ILE A 320 -27.02 -4.33 9.35
CA ILE A 320 -25.60 -4.50 9.53
C ILE A 320 -25.27 -5.57 10.60
N PHE A 321 -24.02 -5.65 10.99
CA PHE A 321 -23.46 -6.68 11.88
C PHE A 321 -24.14 -6.78 13.26
N ASP A 322 -24.78 -5.73 13.75
CA ASP A 322 -25.53 -5.71 15.01
C ASP A 322 -27.02 -6.11 14.86
N GLY A 323 -27.43 -6.49 13.63
CA GLY A 323 -28.81 -6.87 13.29
C GLY A 323 -29.77 -5.71 13.12
N LYS A 324 -29.32 -4.45 13.30
CA LYS A 324 -30.10 -3.23 13.10
C LYS A 324 -29.79 -2.63 11.72
N SER A 325 -30.69 -1.76 11.26
CA SER A 325 -30.43 -1.00 10.03
C SER A 325 -29.32 0.03 10.24
N ILE A 326 -28.55 0.35 9.20
CA ILE A 326 -27.45 1.34 9.24
C ILE A 326 -27.91 2.64 9.90
N PHE A 327 -29.07 3.15 9.46
CA PHE A 327 -29.68 4.37 9.99
C PHE A 327 -30.91 4.03 10.82
N CYS A 328 -30.82 4.18 12.11
CA CYS A 328 -31.92 3.94 13.04
C CYS A 328 -31.83 4.86 14.25
N SER A 329 -32.90 4.87 15.06
CA SER A 329 -32.97 5.65 16.30
C SER A 329 -31.88 5.25 17.31
N ASP A 330 -31.62 3.94 17.39
CA ASP A 330 -30.64 3.38 18.33
C ASP A 330 -29.21 3.78 18.00
N HIS A 331 -28.89 3.95 16.72
CA HIS A 331 -27.61 4.47 16.23
C HIS A 331 -27.52 5.99 16.33
N ALA A 332 -28.60 6.68 16.67
CA ALA A 332 -28.68 8.14 16.76
C ALA A 332 -28.15 8.88 15.50
N ASN A 333 -28.25 8.26 14.32
CA ASN A 333 -27.65 8.73 13.06
C ASN A 333 -28.66 9.06 11.95
N VAL A 334 -29.94 9.20 12.30
CA VAL A 334 -31.03 9.58 11.38
C VAL A 334 -31.74 10.82 11.87
N ILE A 335 -32.02 11.77 10.97
CA ILE A 335 -32.86 12.93 11.23
C ILE A 335 -34.34 12.51 11.11
N ALA A 336 -35.15 12.84 12.08
CA ALA A 336 -36.54 12.40 12.13
C ALA A 336 -37.41 12.95 10.99
N SER A 337 -37.21 14.23 10.61
CA SER A 337 -37.97 14.90 9.56
C SER A 337 -37.12 15.09 8.32
N GLY A 338 -37.58 14.58 7.17
CA GLY A 338 -36.94 14.79 5.88
C GLY A 338 -37.01 16.26 5.46
N SER A 339 -35.91 16.79 4.95
CA SER A 339 -35.81 18.16 4.47
C SER A 339 -34.73 18.27 3.38
N ALA A 340 -34.82 19.30 2.54
CA ALA A 340 -33.77 19.67 1.63
C ALA A 340 -32.48 20.05 2.41
N PRO A 341 -31.29 19.98 1.80
CA PRO A 341 -30.04 20.38 2.44
C PRO A 341 -29.94 21.91 2.55
N THR A 342 -30.46 22.45 3.64
CA THR A 342 -30.41 23.87 4.00
C THR A 342 -29.41 24.09 5.13
N ALA A 343 -29.04 25.36 5.42
CA ALA A 343 -28.16 25.68 6.54
C ALA A 343 -28.60 25.04 7.86
N ALA A 344 -29.89 25.17 8.19
CA ALA A 344 -30.45 24.64 9.43
C ALA A 344 -30.43 23.11 9.47
N SER A 345 -30.78 22.44 8.36
CA SER A 345 -30.81 20.97 8.30
C SER A 345 -29.42 20.36 8.34
N ILE A 346 -28.42 21.01 7.72
CA ILE A 346 -27.01 20.59 7.75
C ILE A 346 -26.44 20.78 9.17
N GLN A 347 -26.70 21.92 9.82
CA GLN A 347 -26.30 22.14 11.21
C GLN A 347 -26.90 21.11 12.16
N ALA A 348 -28.19 20.80 12.01
CA ALA A 348 -28.86 19.77 12.82
C ALA A 348 -28.21 18.38 12.62
N ALA A 349 -27.84 18.06 11.38
CA ALA A 349 -27.17 16.81 11.08
C ALA A 349 -25.74 16.75 11.66
N ILE A 350 -24.98 17.85 11.59
CA ILE A 350 -23.64 17.97 12.20
C ILE A 350 -23.72 17.79 13.72
N LEU A 351 -24.64 18.53 14.39
CA LEU A 351 -24.83 18.41 15.83
C LEU A 351 -25.20 16.97 16.24
N LYS A 352 -26.05 16.31 15.44
CA LYS A 352 -26.42 14.93 15.70
C LYS A 352 -25.23 13.97 15.60
N GLY A 353 -24.33 14.18 14.64
CA GLY A 353 -23.08 13.42 14.52
C GLY A 353 -22.14 13.63 15.71
N GLN A 354 -22.00 14.87 16.16
CA GLN A 354 -21.15 15.23 17.30
C GLN A 354 -21.65 14.69 18.65
N HIS A 355 -22.93 14.34 18.75
CA HIS A 355 -23.52 13.72 19.93
C HIS A 355 -23.49 12.18 19.90
N GLN A 356 -22.90 11.58 18.87
CA GLN A 356 -22.73 10.13 18.81
C GLN A 356 -21.75 9.64 19.88
N LYS A 357 -22.01 8.44 20.34
CA LYS A 357 -21.20 7.75 21.33
C LYS A 357 -20.63 6.46 20.74
N ASP A 358 -19.52 6.04 21.29
CA ASP A 358 -18.96 4.74 20.99
C ASP A 358 -19.81 3.59 21.61
N PRO A 359 -19.53 2.30 21.34
CA PRO A 359 -20.27 1.18 21.93
C PRO A 359 -20.16 1.08 23.46
N PHE A 360 -19.20 1.77 24.07
CA PHE A 360 -19.00 1.82 25.52
C PHE A 360 -19.72 3.01 26.17
N GLY A 361 -20.27 3.92 25.35
CA GLY A 361 -21.01 5.10 25.82
C GLY A 361 -20.18 6.37 25.93
N GLU A 362 -18.91 6.31 25.53
CA GLU A 362 -18.01 7.45 25.54
C GLU A 362 -18.27 8.41 24.35
N PRO A 363 -18.06 9.73 24.53
CA PRO A 363 -18.21 10.69 23.46
C PRO A 363 -17.12 10.53 22.40
N MET A 364 -17.51 10.58 21.13
CA MET A 364 -16.60 10.52 20.00
C MET A 364 -16.32 11.91 19.45
N VAL A 365 -15.06 12.12 19.01
CA VAL A 365 -14.73 13.26 18.17
C VAL A 365 -15.15 12.93 16.74
N TRP A 366 -16.20 13.59 16.27
CA TRP A 366 -16.74 13.39 14.92
C TRP A 366 -16.70 14.69 14.13
N SER A 367 -16.16 14.64 12.92
CA SER A 367 -16.09 15.77 11.99
C SER A 367 -16.60 15.35 10.61
N PRO A 368 -17.64 15.99 10.07
CA PRO A 368 -18.11 15.70 8.73
C PRO A 368 -17.13 16.24 7.69
N LYS A 369 -16.85 15.46 6.67
CA LYS A 369 -16.01 15.88 5.53
C LYS A 369 -16.77 15.90 4.22
N TYR A 370 -17.74 15.02 4.05
CA TYR A 370 -18.49 14.86 2.81
C TYR A 370 -19.97 15.08 3.02
N LEU A 371 -20.57 15.87 2.11
CA LEU A 371 -22.03 16.01 1.98
C LEU A 371 -22.45 15.33 0.68
N ILE A 372 -23.14 14.19 0.79
CA ILE A 372 -23.59 13.37 -0.33
C ILE A 372 -25.04 13.67 -0.62
N VAL A 373 -25.34 14.17 -1.82
CA VAL A 373 -26.67 14.61 -2.24
C VAL A 373 -27.03 14.10 -3.63
N GLY A 374 -28.32 14.03 -3.91
CA GLY A 374 -28.80 13.86 -5.28
C GLY A 374 -28.54 15.09 -6.15
N VAL A 375 -28.57 14.92 -7.45
CA VAL A 375 -28.46 16.01 -8.43
C VAL A 375 -29.71 16.90 -8.34
N GLY A 376 -29.53 18.21 -8.39
CA GLY A 376 -30.58 19.23 -8.31
C GLY A 376 -30.39 20.28 -7.24
N TYR A 377 -29.44 20.07 -6.32
CA TYR A 377 -29.09 21.02 -5.24
C TYR A 377 -27.80 21.80 -5.51
N GLU A 378 -27.25 21.71 -6.72
CA GLU A 378 -25.92 22.26 -7.03
C GLU A 378 -25.83 23.78 -6.78
N PHE A 379 -26.77 24.54 -7.31
CA PHE A 379 -26.77 25.99 -7.18
C PHE A 379 -27.06 26.44 -5.75
N ASP A 380 -28.01 25.79 -5.10
CA ASP A 380 -28.37 26.12 -3.71
C ASP A 380 -27.22 25.88 -2.76
N LEU A 381 -26.53 24.74 -2.93
CA LEU A 381 -25.34 24.42 -2.13
C LEU A 381 -24.15 25.32 -2.46
N ALA A 382 -23.96 25.69 -3.72
CA ALA A 382 -22.91 26.65 -4.10
C ALA A 382 -23.14 28.01 -3.44
N VAL A 383 -24.38 28.50 -3.43
CA VAL A 383 -24.74 29.74 -2.72
C VAL A 383 -24.52 29.58 -1.22
N LEU A 384 -24.93 28.43 -0.65
CA LEU A 384 -24.81 28.17 0.79
C LEU A 384 -23.36 28.16 1.29
N PHE A 385 -22.46 27.52 0.57
CA PHE A 385 -21.07 27.38 1.00
C PHE A 385 -20.15 28.52 0.57
N HIS A 386 -20.51 29.31 -0.46
CA HIS A 386 -19.66 30.37 -0.98
C HIS A 386 -20.19 31.76 -0.72
N SER A 387 -21.36 31.94 -0.14
CA SER A 387 -21.90 33.23 0.27
C SER A 387 -21.46 33.58 1.69
N ALA A 388 -20.78 34.70 1.88
CA ALA A 388 -20.36 35.18 3.20
C ALA A 388 -21.56 35.63 4.08
N GLN A 389 -22.67 36.02 3.46
CA GLN A 389 -23.87 36.51 4.13
C GLN A 389 -25.05 35.57 3.83
N VAL A 390 -26.01 35.51 4.74
CA VAL A 390 -27.25 34.75 4.52
C VAL A 390 -28.07 35.44 3.43
N VAL A 391 -28.34 34.72 2.34
CA VAL A 391 -29.12 35.22 1.22
C VAL A 391 -30.56 35.44 1.67
N GLY A 392 -31.08 36.67 1.44
CA GLY A 392 -32.44 37.06 1.82
C GLY A 392 -32.59 37.64 3.25
N SER A 393 -31.51 37.72 4.03
CA SER A 393 -31.52 38.42 5.31
C SER A 393 -31.42 39.93 5.12
N SER A 394 -32.29 40.69 5.79
CA SER A 394 -32.23 42.16 5.78
C SER A 394 -31.14 42.71 6.70
N ASN A 395 -30.52 41.91 7.55
CA ASN A 395 -29.60 42.33 8.60
C ASN A 395 -28.11 42.04 8.32
N ASN A 396 -27.73 41.64 7.12
CA ASN A 396 -26.34 41.19 6.81
C ASN A 396 -25.82 40.08 7.76
N ASP A 397 -26.69 39.12 8.11
CA ASP A 397 -26.33 38.03 9.00
C ASP A 397 -25.20 37.16 8.38
N ILE A 398 -24.23 36.80 9.23
CA ILE A 398 -23.08 35.99 8.81
C ILE A 398 -23.59 34.57 8.53
N ASN A 399 -23.17 34.00 7.39
CA ASN A 399 -23.46 32.62 7.06
C ASN A 399 -22.49 31.69 7.82
N PRO A 400 -22.97 30.87 8.76
CA PRO A 400 -22.13 29.97 9.56
C PRO A 400 -21.49 28.82 8.76
N LEU A 401 -22.02 28.52 7.55
CA LEU A 401 -21.48 27.48 6.67
C LEU A 401 -20.50 28.05 5.62
N TYR A 402 -20.27 29.37 5.62
CA TYR A 402 -19.30 29.96 4.72
C TYR A 402 -17.90 29.37 4.93
N ASN A 403 -17.31 28.82 3.86
CA ASN A 403 -16.03 28.10 3.90
C ASN A 403 -15.94 26.95 4.92
N TYR A 404 -17.10 26.40 5.32
CA TYR A 404 -17.08 25.19 6.14
C TYR A 404 -16.44 24.02 5.36
N PRO A 405 -15.55 23.21 5.94
CA PRO A 405 -14.75 22.22 5.23
C PRO A 405 -15.57 20.96 4.84
N LEU A 406 -16.68 21.16 4.12
CA LEU A 406 -17.49 20.09 3.54
C LEU A 406 -17.27 20.00 2.04
N THR A 407 -16.90 18.81 1.59
CA THR A 407 -16.86 18.49 0.15
C THR A 407 -18.23 17.98 -0.28
N VAL A 408 -18.85 18.68 -1.22
CA VAL A 408 -20.16 18.29 -1.77
C VAL A 408 -19.95 17.24 -2.85
N ILE A 409 -20.57 16.07 -2.67
CA ILE A 409 -20.58 14.97 -3.64
C ILE A 409 -21.99 14.84 -4.18
N GLN A 410 -22.15 15.13 -5.48
CA GLN A 410 -23.43 14.97 -6.17
C GLN A 410 -23.43 13.68 -6.97
N THR A 411 -24.47 12.88 -6.80
CA THR A 411 -24.59 11.62 -7.50
C THR A 411 -25.99 11.42 -8.11
N PRO A 412 -26.07 11.14 -9.41
CA PRO A 412 -27.34 10.83 -10.07
C PRO A 412 -27.91 9.46 -9.63
N VAL A 413 -27.08 8.61 -8.98
CA VAL A 413 -27.50 7.29 -8.52
C VAL A 413 -28.57 7.42 -7.44
N LEU A 414 -28.48 8.40 -6.53
CA LEU A 414 -29.49 8.64 -5.51
C LEU A 414 -30.82 9.06 -6.12
N ASN A 415 -30.82 9.92 -7.15
CA ASN A 415 -32.03 10.30 -7.87
C ASN A 415 -32.69 9.09 -8.55
N ALA A 416 -31.90 8.25 -9.20
CA ALA A 416 -32.37 7.02 -9.85
C ALA A 416 -32.99 6.03 -8.83
N LEU A 417 -32.40 5.91 -7.64
CA LEU A 417 -32.92 5.07 -6.56
C LEU A 417 -34.20 5.67 -5.95
N ALA A 418 -34.26 6.99 -5.80
CA ALA A 418 -35.43 7.69 -5.27
C ALA A 418 -36.64 7.62 -6.20
N SER A 419 -36.45 7.47 -7.52
CA SER A 419 -37.53 7.32 -8.51
C SER A 419 -38.65 8.35 -8.36
N GLY A 420 -38.30 9.63 -8.23
CA GLY A 420 -39.26 10.74 -8.07
C GLY A 420 -39.85 10.89 -6.64
N LYS A 421 -39.41 10.09 -5.68
CA LYS A 421 -39.76 10.24 -4.24
C LYS A 421 -38.73 11.12 -3.53
N ALA A 422 -38.90 11.31 -2.22
CA ALA A 422 -37.93 12.01 -1.40
C ALA A 422 -36.54 11.39 -1.55
N CYS A 423 -35.60 12.21 -1.94
CA CYS A 423 -34.19 11.80 -2.15
C CYS A 423 -33.43 12.07 -0.86
N PRO A 424 -32.96 11.03 -0.15
CA PRO A 424 -32.17 11.21 1.05
C PRO A 424 -30.81 11.82 0.73
N TRP A 425 -30.29 12.56 1.70
CA TRP A 425 -28.92 13.03 1.66
C TRP A 425 -28.16 12.62 2.93
N PHE A 426 -26.84 12.58 2.83
CA PHE A 426 -26.01 12.02 3.88
C PHE A 426 -24.82 12.94 4.19
N LEU A 427 -24.44 12.97 5.48
CA LEU A 427 -23.11 13.44 5.87
C LEU A 427 -22.22 12.22 6.14
N ALA A 428 -21.00 12.28 5.68
CA ALA A 428 -19.99 11.27 5.94
C ALA A 428 -18.72 11.91 6.52
N SER A 429 -18.09 11.23 7.47
CA SER A 429 -16.74 11.57 7.97
C SER A 429 -15.66 11.17 6.99
N ASP A 430 -14.41 11.55 7.26
CA ASP A 430 -13.26 11.02 6.54
C ASP A 430 -13.16 9.50 6.81
N PRO A 431 -12.93 8.67 5.78
CA PRO A 431 -12.62 7.24 5.97
C PRO A 431 -11.41 6.97 6.87
N ALA A 432 -10.51 7.95 7.03
CA ALA A 432 -9.39 7.85 7.96
C ALA A 432 -9.81 7.97 9.43
N ASP A 433 -10.88 8.76 9.71
CA ASP A 433 -11.38 8.96 11.06
C ASP A 433 -12.42 7.90 11.45
N CYS A 434 -13.30 7.55 10.51
CA CYS A 434 -14.31 6.53 10.71
C CYS A 434 -14.55 5.75 9.41
N LEU A 435 -14.35 4.45 9.46
CA LEU A 435 -14.30 3.58 8.27
C LEU A 435 -15.62 3.48 7.49
N GLY A 436 -16.76 3.83 8.08
CA GLY A 436 -18.08 3.91 7.40
C GLY A 436 -18.38 2.73 6.48
N ILE A 437 -18.50 3.01 5.19
CA ILE A 437 -18.65 1.98 4.13
C ILE A 437 -17.28 1.58 3.58
N HIS A 438 -17.08 0.28 3.45
CA HIS A 438 -15.83 -0.30 3.01
C HIS A 438 -16.03 -1.15 1.76
N VAL A 439 -15.12 -1.01 0.80
CA VAL A 439 -15.11 -1.78 -0.44
C VAL A 439 -13.84 -2.63 -0.47
N ASP A 440 -14.03 -3.95 -0.41
CA ASP A 440 -12.95 -4.93 -0.43
C ASP A 440 -12.72 -5.48 -1.83
N TYR A 441 -11.46 -5.72 -2.16
CA TYR A 441 -11.05 -6.37 -3.40
C TYR A 441 -10.20 -7.61 -3.12
N LEU A 442 -10.30 -8.62 -3.97
CA LEU A 442 -9.49 -9.84 -3.85
C LEU A 442 -8.01 -9.50 -4.07
N ASN A 443 -7.18 -9.77 -3.05
CA ASN A 443 -5.74 -9.44 -3.05
C ASN A 443 -5.44 -7.97 -3.39
N GLY A 444 -6.37 -7.05 -3.11
CA GLY A 444 -6.21 -5.64 -3.44
C GLY A 444 -6.30 -5.30 -4.93
N ASN A 445 -6.74 -6.24 -5.78
CA ASN A 445 -6.87 -5.99 -7.21
C ASN A 445 -8.15 -5.17 -7.51
N GLU A 446 -7.99 -3.88 -7.71
CA GLU A 446 -9.09 -2.97 -8.01
C GLU A 446 -9.58 -3.05 -9.46
N MET A 447 -8.89 -3.80 -10.34
CA MET A 447 -9.20 -3.85 -11.76
C MET A 447 -9.81 -5.19 -12.17
N PRO A 448 -10.73 -5.20 -13.16
CA PRO A 448 -11.25 -6.43 -13.72
C PRO A 448 -10.15 -7.32 -14.30
N THR A 449 -10.24 -8.61 -14.05
CA THR A 449 -9.37 -9.61 -14.63
C THR A 449 -9.94 -10.12 -15.94
N VAL A 450 -9.07 -10.38 -16.92
CA VAL A 450 -9.44 -10.88 -18.24
C VAL A 450 -8.69 -12.17 -18.54
N ARG A 451 -9.42 -13.14 -19.02
CA ARG A 451 -8.86 -14.40 -19.48
C ARG A 451 -9.50 -14.80 -20.81
N ARG A 452 -8.68 -15.22 -21.76
CA ARG A 452 -9.17 -15.88 -22.95
C ARG A 452 -9.61 -17.30 -22.60
N SER A 453 -10.78 -17.67 -23.06
CA SER A 453 -11.31 -19.03 -22.97
C SER A 453 -11.60 -19.59 -24.33
N GLU A 454 -11.42 -20.90 -24.49
CA GLU A 454 -11.77 -21.63 -25.71
C GLU A 454 -13.08 -22.36 -25.46
N VAL A 455 -14.10 -22.00 -26.22
CA VAL A 455 -15.39 -22.68 -26.16
C VAL A 455 -15.47 -23.66 -27.33
N PRO A 456 -15.54 -24.97 -27.10
CA PRO A 456 -15.67 -25.96 -28.18
C PRO A 456 -16.87 -25.66 -29.07
N GLY A 457 -16.65 -25.67 -30.40
CA GLY A 457 -17.69 -25.40 -31.38
C GLY A 457 -17.93 -23.94 -31.77
N THR A 458 -17.20 -23.01 -31.17
CA THR A 458 -17.25 -21.57 -31.51
C THR A 458 -16.11 -21.22 -32.46
N LEU A 459 -16.42 -20.64 -33.64
CA LEU A 459 -15.40 -20.11 -34.54
C LEU A 459 -15.09 -18.65 -34.14
N GLY A 460 -14.07 -18.47 -33.29
CA GLY A 460 -13.66 -17.14 -32.79
C GLY A 460 -12.96 -17.21 -31.46
N PHE A 461 -12.63 -16.03 -30.91
CA PHE A 461 -12.00 -15.89 -29.61
C PHE A 461 -13.03 -15.45 -28.58
N VAL A 462 -12.98 -16.07 -27.41
CA VAL A 462 -13.88 -15.77 -26.28
C VAL A 462 -13.05 -15.25 -25.12
N TRP A 463 -13.52 -14.19 -24.49
CA TRP A 463 -12.89 -13.64 -23.30
C TRP A 463 -13.89 -13.55 -22.15
N ASP A 464 -13.46 -14.01 -21.00
CA ASP A 464 -14.13 -13.85 -19.72
C ASP A 464 -13.54 -12.63 -19.02
N VAL A 465 -14.41 -11.74 -18.58
CA VAL A 465 -14.05 -10.55 -17.79
C VAL A 465 -14.77 -10.67 -16.46
N TRP A 466 -14.03 -10.72 -15.37
CA TRP A 466 -14.61 -10.76 -14.03
C TRP A 466 -13.86 -9.86 -13.08
N HIS A 467 -14.53 -9.52 -12.00
CA HIS A 467 -13.99 -8.70 -10.94
C HIS A 467 -14.59 -9.15 -9.61
N ASP A 468 -13.75 -9.23 -8.58
CA ASP A 468 -14.09 -9.74 -7.27
C ASP A 468 -14.09 -8.59 -6.26
N TRP A 469 -15.27 -8.27 -5.71
CA TRP A 469 -15.39 -7.23 -4.69
C TRP A 469 -16.47 -7.58 -3.66
N GLY A 470 -16.34 -6.94 -2.49
CA GLY A 470 -17.33 -6.97 -1.42
C GLY A 470 -17.61 -5.57 -0.89
N ILE A 471 -18.81 -5.31 -0.44
CA ILE A 471 -19.20 -4.03 0.14
C ILE A 471 -19.75 -4.30 1.53
N THR A 472 -19.15 -3.66 2.54
CA THR A 472 -19.51 -3.86 3.94
C THR A 472 -19.65 -2.52 4.65
N ALA A 473 -20.71 -2.36 5.45
CA ALA A 473 -20.80 -1.26 6.41
C ALA A 473 -20.00 -1.66 7.65
N ARG A 474 -18.80 -1.09 7.81
CA ARG A 474 -17.93 -1.36 8.96
C ARG A 474 -18.31 -0.54 10.18
N ASP A 475 -18.77 0.69 9.95
CA ASP A 475 -19.22 1.57 11.02
C ASP A 475 -20.43 2.40 10.56
N TYR A 476 -21.38 2.58 11.45
CA TYR A 476 -22.55 3.44 11.23
C TYR A 476 -22.36 4.88 11.75
N ARG A 477 -21.38 5.09 12.63
CA ARG A 477 -21.17 6.35 13.35
C ARG A 477 -20.60 7.46 12.47
N GLY A 478 -19.85 7.08 11.43
CA GLY A 478 -19.33 8.03 10.44
C GLY A 478 -20.40 8.58 9.49
N LEU A 479 -21.65 8.13 9.58
CA LEU A 479 -22.72 8.43 8.62
C LEU A 479 -23.94 8.99 9.32
N ILE A 480 -24.47 10.11 8.81
CA ILE A 480 -25.74 10.70 9.24
C ILE A 480 -26.66 10.77 8.03
N LYS A 481 -27.90 10.31 8.17
CA LYS A 481 -28.95 10.35 7.13
C LYS A 481 -30.01 11.38 7.43
N ASN A 482 -30.32 12.22 6.45
CA ASN A 482 -31.59 12.94 6.38
C ASN A 482 -32.47 12.27 5.33
N PRO A 483 -33.75 11.97 5.64
CA PRO A 483 -34.66 11.35 4.67
C PRO A 483 -34.88 12.18 3.39
N GLY A 484 -34.50 13.46 3.40
CA GLY A 484 -34.51 14.32 2.25
C GLY A 484 -35.90 14.86 1.91
N ALA A 485 -36.00 15.53 0.78
CA ALA A 485 -37.20 16.03 0.18
C ALA A 485 -37.32 15.57 -1.27
N VAL A 486 -38.48 15.73 -1.88
CA VAL A 486 -38.64 15.51 -3.33
C VAL A 486 -37.87 16.60 -4.06
N ILE A 487 -36.99 16.19 -4.95
CA ILE A 487 -36.27 17.13 -5.83
C ILE A 487 -37.21 17.47 -6.99
N SER A 488 -37.67 18.71 -7.06
CA SER A 488 -38.41 19.20 -8.23
C SER A 488 -37.48 19.36 -9.41
N GLU A 489 -37.85 18.80 -10.56
CA GLU A 489 -37.18 19.01 -11.83
C GLU A 489 -37.31 20.44 -12.34
#